data_5016fb0d87217b9412f13b692afd6610
#
_entry.id   5016fb0d87217b9412f13b692afd6610
#
_cell.length_a   1.000
_cell.length_b   1.000
_cell.length_c   1.000
_cell.angle_alpha   90.00
_cell.angle_beta   90.00
_cell.angle_gamma   90.00
#
_symmetry.space_group_name_H-M   'P 1'
#
loop_
_entity.id
_entity.type
_entity.pdbx_description
1 polymer ?
#
loop_
_entity_poly.entity_id
_entity_poly.type
_entity_poly.pdbx_seq_one_letter_code
_entity_poly.pdbx_strand_id
1 'polypeptide(L)'
;MKAYIDSRIDDFLSDLEALVNIDSSSDNLAGIEAVAQFLIHRLAAIGFSTRLDKLGRRGVPCLEARNGPEGEMVDVMFLGHMDTVFPTGEVEKRPFAADRDRATGPGVCDMKGGLLVALHVLEVLYHDGVLDQLSIGVCFNGDEEVGSGSSRAWIEAHARYSRRVFVFEPCRPGHRFVLQRKGGGGYTLNARGTSAHAGVEPEKGANAAVEIAHQTIAIQQFNDQAGGGASAHVTVIRGGEKTNIIPDEARASVDVRVVRNSDVAPVEAFFQSLPAHTHVPGVTLTVSGAVSRPPMEPDEGTLQLWHLFETRAAEMGLVIDHIATGGCSDGNFASALGVPTIDGMGLVGGNAHRHDEYVELGSVVPQIQLIASVCKTIAQEKK
;
A
#
# COMPACT_ATOMS: atom_id res chain seq x y z
N MET A 1 24.82 3.34 18.92
CA MET A 1 23.67 2.86 18.15
C MET A 1 23.30 1.42 18.48
N LYS A 2 24.05 0.36 18.04
CA LYS A 2 23.63 -1.04 18.23
C LYS A 2 23.33 -1.38 19.70
N ALA A 3 24.24 -1.07 20.64
CA ALA A 3 24.02 -1.33 22.05
C ALA A 3 22.76 -0.66 22.63
N TYR A 4 22.40 0.52 22.15
CA TYR A 4 21.15 1.18 22.52
C TYR A 4 19.94 0.42 21.98
N ILE A 5 19.97 0.01 20.70
CA ILE A 5 18.87 -0.78 20.11
C ILE A 5 18.70 -2.10 20.85
N ASP A 6 19.82 -2.82 21.12
CA ASP A 6 19.80 -4.08 21.88
C ASP A 6 19.15 -3.91 23.27
N SER A 7 19.40 -2.78 23.95
CA SER A 7 18.82 -2.50 25.26
C SER A 7 17.31 -2.14 25.23
N ARG A 8 16.74 -1.91 24.03
CA ARG A 8 15.34 -1.51 23.84
C ARG A 8 14.46 -2.60 23.24
N ILE A 9 14.99 -3.83 23.10
CA ILE A 9 14.26 -4.96 22.49
C ILE A 9 13.01 -5.32 23.29
N ASP A 10 13.11 -5.38 24.62
CA ASP A 10 11.97 -5.70 25.47
C ASP A 10 10.88 -4.62 25.39
N ASP A 11 11.27 -3.33 25.28
CA ASP A 11 10.34 -2.23 25.06
C ASP A 11 9.68 -2.34 23.68
N PHE A 12 10.46 -2.67 22.63
CA PHE A 12 9.93 -2.91 21.29
C PHE A 12 8.87 -4.01 21.28
N LEU A 13 9.12 -5.13 21.95
CA LEU A 13 8.19 -6.25 22.05
C LEU A 13 6.92 -5.87 22.81
N SER A 14 7.06 -5.13 23.91
CA SER A 14 5.91 -4.61 24.67
C SER A 14 5.05 -3.63 23.84
N ASP A 15 5.70 -2.76 23.08
CA ASP A 15 5.02 -1.82 22.18
C ASP A 15 4.32 -2.58 21.03
N LEU A 16 4.95 -3.63 20.49
CA LEU A 16 4.37 -4.45 19.44
C LEU A 16 3.13 -5.19 19.93
N GLU A 17 3.19 -5.77 21.13
CA GLU A 17 2.04 -6.37 21.79
C GLU A 17 0.90 -5.36 21.97
N ALA A 18 1.22 -4.17 22.47
CA ALA A 18 0.23 -3.12 22.69
C ALA A 18 -0.46 -2.71 21.39
N LEU A 19 0.29 -2.51 20.29
CA LEU A 19 -0.28 -2.12 19.00
C LEU A 19 -1.04 -3.25 18.32
N VAL A 20 -0.51 -4.47 18.33
CA VAL A 20 -1.15 -5.63 17.69
C VAL A 20 -2.48 -5.93 18.37
N ASN A 21 -2.59 -5.74 19.68
CA ASN A 21 -3.82 -5.96 20.44
C ASN A 21 -4.85 -4.81 20.33
N ILE A 22 -4.66 -3.86 19.42
CA ILE A 22 -5.68 -2.88 19.03
C ILE A 22 -6.30 -3.35 17.70
N ASP A 23 -7.60 -3.67 17.70
CA ASP A 23 -8.34 -3.87 16.44
C ASP A 23 -8.39 -2.55 15.65
N SER A 24 -7.74 -2.50 14.48
CA SER A 24 -7.68 -1.31 13.64
C SER A 24 -8.04 -1.61 12.17
N SER A 25 -9.11 -2.37 11.94
CA SER A 25 -9.59 -2.54 10.56
C SER A 25 -9.90 -1.18 9.91
N SER A 26 -9.82 -1.08 8.58
CA SER A 26 -10.12 0.16 7.85
C SER A 26 -11.52 0.73 8.15
N ASP A 27 -12.44 -0.10 8.69
CA ASP A 27 -13.77 0.31 9.12
C ASP A 27 -13.82 0.73 10.61
N ASN A 28 -12.83 0.38 11.40
CA ASN A 28 -12.74 0.72 12.83
C ASN A 28 -11.93 2.01 13.04
N LEU A 29 -12.54 3.16 12.75
CA LEU A 29 -11.87 4.46 12.87
C LEU A 29 -11.38 4.75 14.31
N ALA A 30 -12.07 4.26 15.33
CA ALA A 30 -11.66 4.42 16.72
C ALA A 30 -10.39 3.62 17.04
N GLY A 31 -10.26 2.40 16.49
CA GLY A 31 -9.04 1.60 16.62
C GLY A 31 -7.87 2.22 15.89
N ILE A 32 -8.07 2.74 14.68
CA ILE A 32 -7.04 3.47 13.94
C ILE A 32 -6.58 4.72 14.72
N GLU A 33 -7.54 5.47 15.32
CA GLU A 33 -7.23 6.62 16.16
C GLU A 33 -6.46 6.21 17.43
N ALA A 34 -6.75 5.05 18.01
CA ALA A 34 -6.00 4.53 19.17
C ALA A 34 -4.54 4.20 18.79
N VAL A 35 -4.30 3.59 17.62
CA VAL A 35 -2.94 3.40 17.08
C VAL A 35 -2.24 4.74 16.87
N ALA A 36 -2.93 5.73 16.28
CA ALA A 36 -2.39 7.07 16.10
C ALA A 36 -1.99 7.72 17.42
N GLN A 37 -2.84 7.65 18.46
CA GLN A 37 -2.56 8.24 19.77
C GLN A 37 -1.34 7.62 20.46
N PHE A 38 -1.15 6.30 20.33
CA PHE A 38 0.06 5.63 20.81
C PHE A 38 1.32 6.24 20.15
N LEU A 39 1.30 6.40 18.83
CA LEU A 39 2.43 6.95 18.08
C LEU A 39 2.66 8.44 18.39
N ILE A 40 1.59 9.24 18.49
CA ILE A 40 1.65 10.68 18.82
C ILE A 40 2.37 10.89 20.15
N HIS A 41 2.01 10.11 21.16
CA HIS A 41 2.63 10.23 22.49
C HIS A 41 4.15 10.05 22.44
N ARG A 42 4.61 9.03 21.71
CA ARG A 42 6.02 8.69 21.56
C ARG A 42 6.79 9.70 20.67
N LEU A 43 6.18 10.13 19.57
CA LEU A 43 6.77 11.13 18.67
C LEU A 43 6.92 12.49 19.33
N ALA A 44 5.90 12.93 20.11
CA ALA A 44 5.97 14.17 20.86
C ALA A 44 7.09 14.16 21.91
N ALA A 45 7.37 13.02 22.54
CA ALA A 45 8.43 12.86 23.54
C ALA A 45 9.85 13.07 22.96
N ILE A 46 10.04 12.89 21.64
CA ILE A 46 11.30 13.14 20.94
C ILE A 46 11.27 14.43 20.09
N GLY A 47 10.31 15.33 20.38
CA GLY A 47 10.30 16.68 19.83
C GLY A 47 9.57 16.86 18.49
N PHE A 48 8.82 15.85 18.01
CA PHE A 48 7.98 16.02 16.83
C PHE A 48 6.73 16.85 17.15
N SER A 49 6.41 17.78 16.26
CA SER A 49 5.07 18.36 16.17
C SER A 49 4.15 17.34 15.48
N THR A 50 3.00 17.08 16.07
CA THR A 50 2.06 16.04 15.60
C THR A 50 0.69 16.64 15.30
N ARG A 51 0.04 16.15 14.25
CA ARG A 51 -1.35 16.48 13.88
C ARG A 51 -2.09 15.22 13.45
N LEU A 52 -3.32 15.07 13.94
CA LEU A 52 -4.21 14.00 13.53
C LEU A 52 -5.33 14.60 12.67
N ASP A 53 -5.22 14.41 11.36
CA ASP A 53 -6.23 14.82 10.39
C ASP A 53 -7.33 13.76 10.29
N LYS A 54 -8.56 14.18 9.97
CA LYS A 54 -9.69 13.30 9.68
C LYS A 54 -10.14 13.52 8.23
N LEU A 55 -9.75 12.62 7.34
CA LEU A 55 -9.87 12.80 5.90
C LEU A 55 -11.11 12.11 5.29
N GLY A 56 -11.58 12.67 4.19
CA GLY A 56 -12.72 12.16 3.44
C GLY A 56 -14.04 12.24 4.22
N ARG A 57 -15.12 11.73 3.62
CA ARG A 57 -16.46 11.76 4.24
C ARG A 57 -16.58 10.87 5.47
N ARG A 58 -15.75 9.85 5.59
CA ARG A 58 -15.72 8.92 6.72
C ARG A 58 -14.92 9.45 7.90
N GLY A 59 -14.10 10.50 7.71
CA GLY A 59 -13.24 11.03 8.76
C GLY A 59 -12.09 10.08 9.10
N VAL A 60 -11.43 9.51 8.09
CA VAL A 60 -10.31 8.57 8.26
C VAL A 60 -9.17 9.24 9.02
N PRO A 61 -8.72 8.69 10.15
CA PRO A 61 -7.59 9.24 10.90
C PRO A 61 -6.29 9.11 10.10
N CYS A 62 -5.57 10.21 9.95
CA CYS A 62 -4.26 10.26 9.31
C CYS A 62 -3.31 11.07 10.18
N LEU A 63 -2.21 10.46 10.59
CA LEU A 63 -1.20 11.07 11.46
C LEU A 63 -0.11 11.73 10.62
N GLU A 64 0.02 13.05 10.79
CA GLU A 64 1.20 13.80 10.38
C GLU A 64 2.08 14.09 11.60
N ALA A 65 3.39 13.90 11.45
CA ALA A 65 4.35 14.41 12.42
C ALA A 65 5.62 14.93 11.71
N ARG A 66 6.29 15.91 12.32
CA ARG A 66 7.54 16.47 11.76
C ARG A 66 8.39 17.08 12.85
N ASN A 67 9.71 17.06 12.66
CA ASN A 67 10.69 17.69 13.56
C ASN A 67 11.25 19.02 13.01
N GLY A 68 10.79 19.47 11.86
CA GLY A 68 11.19 20.75 11.22
C GLY A 68 10.01 21.72 11.05
N PRO A 69 10.27 22.95 10.57
CA PRO A 69 9.23 23.95 10.33
C PRO A 69 8.17 23.49 9.33
N GLU A 70 6.93 23.93 9.54
CA GLU A 70 5.83 23.65 8.60
C GLU A 70 6.09 24.34 7.25
N GLY A 71 5.72 23.65 6.15
CA GLY A 71 5.87 24.16 4.78
C GLY A 71 7.28 24.04 4.20
N GLU A 72 8.28 23.62 4.96
CA GLU A 72 9.61 23.33 4.44
C GLU A 72 9.73 21.90 3.94
N MET A 73 10.63 21.69 2.95
CA MET A 73 10.91 20.37 2.42
C MET A 73 11.61 19.49 3.45
N VAL A 74 11.15 18.26 3.62
CA VAL A 74 11.80 17.27 4.49
C VAL A 74 12.83 16.46 3.72
N ASP A 75 13.88 16.03 4.41
CA ASP A 75 14.92 15.18 3.84
C ASP A 75 14.44 13.78 3.58
N VAL A 76 13.62 13.28 4.49
CA VAL A 76 13.01 11.93 4.41
C VAL A 76 11.58 11.98 4.95
N MET A 77 10.64 11.44 4.20
CA MET A 77 9.29 11.14 4.66
C MET A 77 9.20 9.66 5.04
N PHE A 78 8.71 9.36 6.24
CA PHE A 78 8.34 8.04 6.69
C PHE A 78 6.86 7.83 6.38
N LEU A 79 6.56 6.87 5.52
CA LEU A 79 5.21 6.57 5.05
C LEU A 79 4.78 5.18 5.54
N GLY A 80 3.53 5.07 5.99
CA GLY A 80 2.94 3.82 6.44
C GLY A 80 1.45 3.95 6.71
N HIS A 81 0.82 2.86 7.14
CA HIS A 81 -0.59 2.83 7.47
C HIS A 81 -0.87 2.22 8.84
N MET A 82 -1.98 2.65 9.44
CA MET A 82 -2.41 2.25 10.77
C MET A 82 -3.59 1.27 10.76
N ASP A 83 -4.24 1.12 9.61
CA ASP A 83 -5.32 0.16 9.42
C ASP A 83 -4.79 -1.25 9.10
N THR A 84 -5.68 -2.23 9.18
CA THR A 84 -5.43 -3.63 8.84
C THR A 84 -6.65 -4.22 8.12
N VAL A 85 -6.44 -5.30 7.35
CA VAL A 85 -7.54 -6.05 6.69
C VAL A 85 -8.43 -6.83 7.66
N PHE A 86 -7.98 -7.04 8.89
CA PHE A 86 -8.67 -7.92 9.83
C PHE A 86 -9.88 -7.23 10.46
N PRO A 87 -11.05 -7.91 10.53
CA PRO A 87 -12.25 -7.30 11.09
C PRO A 87 -12.12 -7.06 12.60
N THR A 88 -12.88 -6.12 13.12
CA THR A 88 -12.99 -5.88 14.56
C THR A 88 -13.41 -7.16 15.31
N GLY A 89 -12.76 -7.44 16.43
CA GLY A 89 -12.90 -8.66 17.22
C GLY A 89 -11.94 -9.79 16.79
N GLU A 90 -11.05 -9.52 15.85
CA GLU A 90 -10.03 -10.50 15.47
C GLU A 90 -8.95 -10.65 16.55
N VAL A 91 -8.61 -9.57 17.24
CA VAL A 91 -7.68 -9.58 18.38
C VAL A 91 -8.15 -10.51 19.50
N GLU A 92 -9.45 -10.58 19.78
CA GLU A 92 -9.99 -11.52 20.80
C GLU A 92 -9.76 -12.98 20.44
N LYS A 93 -9.75 -13.30 19.14
CA LYS A 93 -9.54 -14.66 18.63
C LYS A 93 -8.07 -15.01 18.48
N ARG A 94 -7.26 -14.04 18.07
CA ARG A 94 -5.83 -14.16 17.80
C ARG A 94 -5.06 -12.99 18.39
N PRO A 95 -4.95 -12.86 19.74
CA PRO A 95 -4.14 -11.83 20.35
C PRO A 95 -2.68 -11.98 19.93
N PHE A 96 -1.89 -10.95 20.18
CA PHE A 96 -0.45 -11.03 20.02
C PHE A 96 0.12 -12.26 20.76
N ALA A 97 1.00 -12.95 20.08
CA ALA A 97 1.79 -14.03 20.65
C ALA A 97 3.21 -13.99 20.08
N ALA A 98 4.19 -14.25 20.95
CA ALA A 98 5.58 -14.31 20.54
C ALA A 98 6.26 -15.55 21.11
N ASP A 99 7.12 -16.15 20.32
CA ASP A 99 8.10 -17.13 20.75
C ASP A 99 9.52 -16.54 20.66
N ARG A 100 10.55 -17.37 20.67
CA ARG A 100 11.93 -16.93 20.58
C ARG A 100 12.28 -16.24 19.26
N ASP A 101 11.66 -16.68 18.16
CA ASP A 101 12.07 -16.34 16.81
C ASP A 101 11.03 -15.48 16.07
N ARG A 102 9.75 -15.59 16.46
CA ARG A 102 8.64 -14.95 15.74
C ARG A 102 7.61 -14.33 16.68
N ALA A 103 6.95 -13.30 16.16
CA ALA A 103 5.70 -12.78 16.73
C ALA A 103 4.57 -12.92 15.70
N THR A 104 3.36 -13.15 16.19
CA THR A 104 2.13 -13.33 15.41
C THR A 104 1.01 -12.48 15.99
N GLY A 105 0.02 -12.17 15.18
CA GLY A 105 -1.17 -11.40 15.57
C GLY A 105 -1.67 -10.53 14.41
N PRO A 106 -2.86 -9.93 14.51
CA PRO A 106 -3.45 -9.14 13.43
C PRO A 106 -2.64 -7.88 13.10
N GLY A 107 -2.13 -7.79 11.86
CA GLY A 107 -1.34 -6.64 11.41
C GLY A 107 0.07 -6.59 12.03
N VAL A 108 0.56 -7.68 12.62
CA VAL A 108 1.92 -7.72 13.19
C VAL A 108 2.99 -7.47 12.13
N CYS A 109 2.76 -7.95 10.91
CA CYS A 109 3.61 -7.75 9.74
C CYS A 109 3.13 -6.56 8.92
N ASP A 110 1.84 -6.48 8.66
CA ASP A 110 1.19 -5.50 7.78
C ASP A 110 0.22 -4.59 8.56
N MET A 111 0.68 -3.34 9.04
CA MET A 111 2.11 -3.05 9.11
C MET A 111 2.53 -2.47 10.47
N LYS A 112 1.89 -2.92 11.58
CA LYS A 112 2.18 -2.41 12.95
C LYS A 112 3.64 -2.58 13.36
N GLY A 113 4.26 -3.71 12.95
CA GLY A 113 5.70 -3.90 13.13
C GLY A 113 6.52 -2.86 12.38
N GLY A 114 6.10 -2.46 11.18
CA GLY A 114 6.73 -1.39 10.42
C GLY A 114 6.58 -0.01 11.07
N LEU A 115 5.41 0.31 11.63
CA LEU A 115 5.20 1.56 12.38
C LEU A 115 6.16 1.67 13.56
N LEU A 116 6.41 0.55 14.26
CA LEU A 116 7.36 0.53 15.37
C LEU A 116 8.82 0.60 14.91
N VAL A 117 9.17 -0.02 13.78
CA VAL A 117 10.50 0.19 13.19
C VAL A 117 10.71 1.68 12.91
N ALA A 118 9.73 2.35 12.29
CA ALA A 118 9.80 3.80 12.04
C ALA A 118 10.02 4.59 13.33
N LEU A 119 9.21 4.33 14.35
CA LEU A 119 9.30 5.01 15.65
C LEU A 119 10.68 4.80 16.30
N HIS A 120 11.14 3.55 16.40
CA HIS A 120 12.41 3.24 17.04
C HIS A 120 13.62 3.77 16.25
N VAL A 121 13.55 3.87 14.92
CA VAL A 121 14.56 4.58 14.13
C VAL A 121 14.67 6.04 14.57
N LEU A 122 13.52 6.73 14.74
CA LEU A 122 13.52 8.14 15.18
C LEU A 122 14.05 8.30 16.61
N GLU A 123 13.71 7.38 17.51
CA GLU A 123 14.25 7.36 18.89
C GLU A 123 15.77 7.13 18.91
N VAL A 124 16.30 6.27 18.03
CA VAL A 124 17.75 6.08 17.86
C VAL A 124 18.43 7.35 17.36
N LEU A 125 17.83 8.03 16.36
CA LEU A 125 18.38 9.28 15.83
C LEU A 125 18.34 10.40 16.88
N TYR A 126 17.28 10.46 17.69
CA TYR A 126 17.18 11.38 18.83
C TYR A 126 18.25 11.11 19.88
N HIS A 127 18.36 9.86 20.33
CA HIS A 127 19.37 9.43 21.31
C HIS A 127 20.81 9.75 20.88
N ASP A 128 21.09 9.57 19.59
CA ASP A 128 22.44 9.78 19.04
C ASP A 128 22.70 11.25 18.65
N GLY A 129 21.75 12.19 18.91
CA GLY A 129 21.88 13.61 18.66
C GLY A 129 21.96 13.99 17.17
N VAL A 130 21.33 13.17 16.30
CA VAL A 130 21.33 13.38 14.84
C VAL A 130 20.01 13.97 14.36
N LEU A 131 18.95 13.83 15.13
CA LEU A 131 17.60 14.24 14.70
C LEU A 131 17.51 15.73 14.35
N ASP A 132 18.25 16.60 15.07
CA ASP A 132 18.30 18.05 14.81
C ASP A 132 19.04 18.43 13.51
N GLN A 133 19.75 17.48 12.88
CA GLN A 133 20.49 17.68 11.64
C GLN A 133 19.71 17.19 10.41
N LEU A 134 18.55 16.57 10.61
CA LEU A 134 17.76 15.96 9.58
C LEU A 134 16.29 16.37 9.72
N SER A 135 15.68 16.88 8.65
CA SER A 135 14.26 17.16 8.63
C SER A 135 13.49 15.89 8.22
N ILE A 136 12.67 15.37 9.12
CA ILE A 136 11.86 14.15 8.88
C ILE A 136 10.38 14.49 8.99
N GLY A 137 9.60 14.03 8.01
CA GLY A 137 8.15 13.98 8.04
C GLY A 137 7.67 12.54 8.28
N VAL A 138 6.62 12.37 9.04
CA VAL A 138 5.92 11.10 9.25
C VAL A 138 4.50 11.26 8.73
N CYS A 139 4.06 10.35 7.87
CA CYS A 139 2.74 10.32 7.28
C CYS A 139 2.19 8.90 7.39
N PHE A 140 1.29 8.67 8.36
CA PHE A 140 0.64 7.39 8.55
C PHE A 140 -0.87 7.53 8.37
N ASN A 141 -1.42 6.89 7.35
CA ASN A 141 -2.84 6.93 7.03
C ASN A 141 -3.61 5.75 7.63
N GLY A 142 -4.94 5.78 7.51
CA GLY A 142 -5.83 4.78 8.05
C GLY A 142 -6.77 4.15 7.03
N ASP A 143 -6.42 4.15 5.73
CA ASP A 143 -7.24 3.57 4.67
C ASP A 143 -6.41 2.93 3.53
N GLU A 144 -5.17 2.50 3.83
CA GLU A 144 -4.31 1.83 2.84
C GLU A 144 -4.95 0.56 2.32
N GLU A 145 -5.45 -0.28 3.21
CA GLU A 145 -6.00 -1.60 2.95
C GLU A 145 -7.29 -1.59 2.09
N VAL A 146 -7.88 -0.41 1.96
CA VAL A 146 -9.05 -0.17 1.08
C VAL A 146 -8.73 0.79 -0.07
N GLY A 147 -7.43 1.02 -0.37
CA GLY A 147 -6.95 1.72 -1.55
C GLY A 147 -6.69 3.21 -1.38
N SER A 148 -6.55 3.71 -0.15
CA SER A 148 -6.17 5.10 0.21
C SER A 148 -7.06 6.16 -0.44
N GLY A 149 -8.36 5.85 -0.61
CA GLY A 149 -9.27 6.73 -1.32
C GLY A 149 -9.47 8.09 -0.66
N SER A 150 -9.35 8.15 0.68
CA SER A 150 -9.44 9.40 1.44
C SER A 150 -8.09 10.09 1.62
N SER A 151 -7.01 9.31 1.75
CA SER A 151 -5.67 9.81 2.12
C SER A 151 -4.76 10.09 0.91
N ARG A 152 -5.03 9.57 -0.28
CA ARG A 152 -4.17 9.70 -1.47
C ARG A 152 -3.68 11.13 -1.72
N ALA A 153 -4.60 12.10 -1.82
CA ALA A 153 -4.24 13.49 -2.10
C ALA A 153 -3.37 14.09 -0.98
N TRP A 154 -3.59 13.68 0.26
CA TRP A 154 -2.82 14.06 1.43
C TRP A 154 -1.41 13.45 1.37
N ILE A 155 -1.27 12.15 1.05
CA ILE A 155 0.02 11.47 0.86
C ILE A 155 0.81 12.16 -0.27
N GLU A 156 0.18 12.37 -1.43
CA GLU A 156 0.80 13.03 -2.57
C GLU A 156 1.28 14.46 -2.24
N ALA A 157 0.51 15.22 -1.44
CA ALA A 157 0.89 16.56 -1.00
C ALA A 157 2.17 16.53 -0.15
N HIS A 158 2.26 15.60 0.83
CA HIS A 158 3.45 15.46 1.67
C HIS A 158 4.66 14.93 0.89
N ALA A 159 4.45 13.96 -0.02
CA ALA A 159 5.52 13.41 -0.86
C ALA A 159 6.17 14.50 -1.73
N ARG A 160 5.40 15.47 -2.28
CA ARG A 160 5.94 16.60 -3.06
C ARG A 160 6.90 17.50 -2.27
N TYR A 161 6.75 17.55 -0.95
CA TYR A 161 7.63 18.29 -0.03
C TYR A 161 8.69 17.41 0.63
N SER A 162 9.01 16.26 -0.01
CA SER A 162 9.96 15.28 0.51
C SER A 162 11.05 15.00 -0.53
N ARG A 163 12.31 14.93 -0.10
CA ARG A 163 13.43 14.56 -0.98
C ARG A 163 13.51 13.06 -1.22
N ARG A 164 13.03 12.25 -0.26
CA ARG A 164 13.06 10.78 -0.26
C ARG A 164 11.87 10.26 0.55
N VAL A 165 11.38 9.08 0.21
CA VAL A 165 10.30 8.41 0.94
C VAL A 165 10.73 7.00 1.33
N PHE A 166 10.60 6.68 2.62
CA PHE A 166 10.79 5.35 3.18
C PHE A 166 9.41 4.80 3.57
N VAL A 167 9.02 3.67 2.96
CA VAL A 167 7.71 3.06 3.18
C VAL A 167 7.89 1.86 4.10
N PHE A 168 7.18 1.86 5.22
CA PHE A 168 7.39 0.87 6.28
C PHE A 168 6.52 -0.38 6.14
N GLU A 169 6.16 -0.73 4.90
CA GLU A 169 5.61 -2.04 4.55
C GLU A 169 6.54 -3.18 4.93
N PRO A 170 6.04 -4.44 5.03
CA PRO A 170 6.85 -5.58 5.39
C PRO A 170 8.09 -5.79 4.51
N CYS A 171 9.24 -5.95 5.12
CA CYS A 171 10.43 -6.46 4.45
C CYS A 171 10.22 -7.94 4.09
N ARG A 172 10.68 -8.35 2.93
CA ARG A 172 10.52 -9.73 2.50
C ARG A 172 11.62 -10.64 3.09
N PRO A 173 11.37 -11.96 3.27
CA PRO A 173 12.35 -12.89 3.81
C PRO A 173 13.72 -12.76 3.14
N GLY A 174 14.80 -12.75 3.95
CA GLY A 174 16.16 -12.51 3.49
C GLY A 174 16.53 -11.04 3.34
N HIS A 175 15.89 -10.14 4.09
CA HIS A 175 16.09 -8.68 4.04
C HIS A 175 15.98 -8.12 2.62
N ARG A 176 14.91 -8.54 1.90
CA ARG A 176 14.64 -8.05 0.56
C ARG A 176 13.65 -6.89 0.60
N PHE A 177 14.16 -5.73 0.25
CA PHE A 177 13.39 -4.49 0.12
C PHE A 177 12.59 -4.49 -1.19
N VAL A 178 11.70 -3.54 -1.36
CA VAL A 178 10.86 -3.43 -2.56
C VAL A 178 11.16 -2.11 -3.26
N LEU A 179 11.71 -2.19 -4.46
CA LEU A 179 12.00 -1.02 -5.31
C LEU A 179 10.99 -0.87 -6.44
N GLN A 180 10.25 -1.94 -6.74
CA GLN A 180 9.27 -1.93 -7.81
C GLN A 180 7.97 -2.61 -7.36
N ARG A 181 6.84 -1.96 -7.62
CA ARG A 181 5.49 -2.50 -7.41
C ARG A 181 4.66 -2.30 -8.67
N LYS A 182 3.82 -3.28 -9.00
CA LYS A 182 2.82 -3.04 -10.05
C LYS A 182 1.88 -1.93 -9.59
N GLY A 183 1.38 -1.16 -10.55
CA GLY A 183 0.19 -0.36 -10.37
C GLY A 183 -1.06 -1.22 -10.42
N GLY A 184 -2.16 -0.71 -9.91
CA GLY A 184 -3.43 -1.42 -9.87
C GLY A 184 -4.63 -0.53 -10.05
N GLY A 185 -5.72 -1.13 -10.47
CA GLY A 185 -6.99 -0.47 -10.62
C GLY A 185 -8.12 -1.45 -10.90
N GLY A 186 -9.29 -0.93 -11.11
CA GLY A 186 -10.44 -1.74 -11.43
C GLY A 186 -11.38 -1.05 -12.37
N TYR A 187 -12.06 -1.83 -13.20
CA TYR A 187 -13.12 -1.36 -14.08
C TYR A 187 -14.39 -2.14 -13.85
N THR A 188 -15.51 -1.47 -14.06
CA THR A 188 -16.83 -2.07 -14.07
C THR A 188 -17.45 -1.83 -15.44
N LEU A 189 -17.85 -2.91 -16.08
CA LEU A 189 -18.61 -2.91 -17.30
C LEU A 189 -20.09 -3.15 -16.96
N ASN A 190 -20.99 -2.30 -17.42
CA ASN A 190 -22.43 -2.51 -17.29
C ASN A 190 -23.05 -2.50 -18.69
N ALA A 191 -23.66 -3.61 -19.07
CA ALA A 191 -24.39 -3.77 -20.31
C ALA A 191 -25.91 -3.66 -20.04
N ARG A 192 -26.61 -2.87 -20.87
CA ARG A 192 -28.05 -2.73 -20.83
C ARG A 192 -28.61 -3.02 -22.20
N GLY A 193 -29.55 -3.94 -22.27
CA GLY A 193 -30.25 -4.39 -23.45
C GLY A 193 -31.76 -4.33 -23.29
N THR A 194 -32.44 -5.34 -23.80
CA THR A 194 -33.92 -5.45 -23.76
C THR A 194 -34.29 -6.88 -23.39
N SER A 195 -35.14 -7.05 -22.37
CA SER A 195 -35.62 -8.37 -21.99
C SER A 195 -36.69 -8.85 -22.93
N ALA A 196 -36.73 -10.16 -23.19
CA ALA A 196 -37.76 -10.83 -23.99
C ALA A 196 -37.90 -12.30 -23.52
N HIS A 197 -39.05 -12.89 -23.80
CA HIS A 197 -39.23 -14.32 -23.55
C HIS A 197 -38.42 -15.14 -24.55
N ALA A 198 -37.47 -15.94 -24.08
CA ALA A 198 -36.46 -16.60 -24.90
C ALA A 198 -37.05 -17.58 -25.94
N GLY A 199 -38.28 -18.10 -25.74
CA GLY A 199 -38.94 -19.05 -26.63
C GLY A 199 -40.13 -18.49 -27.40
N VAL A 200 -40.61 -17.27 -27.07
CA VAL A 200 -41.83 -16.71 -27.70
C VAL A 200 -41.47 -15.59 -28.67
N GLU A 201 -40.67 -14.62 -28.26
CA GLU A 201 -40.33 -13.42 -29.04
C GLU A 201 -38.81 -13.08 -28.86
N PRO A 202 -37.90 -14.03 -29.10
CA PRO A 202 -36.48 -13.78 -28.88
C PRO A 202 -35.91 -12.63 -29.72
N GLU A 203 -36.51 -12.34 -30.87
CA GLU A 203 -36.10 -11.27 -31.77
C GLU A 203 -36.37 -9.85 -31.21
N LYS A 204 -37.21 -9.73 -30.18
CA LYS A 204 -37.45 -8.46 -29.46
C LYS A 204 -36.40 -8.22 -28.34
N GLY A 205 -35.61 -9.23 -28.04
CA GLY A 205 -34.58 -9.15 -26.98
C GLY A 205 -33.25 -8.64 -27.47
N ALA A 206 -32.52 -7.91 -26.59
CA ALA A 206 -31.13 -7.57 -26.78
C ALA A 206 -30.35 -8.09 -25.55
N ASN A 207 -29.56 -9.14 -25.74
CA ASN A 207 -28.97 -9.92 -24.63
C ASN A 207 -27.74 -9.25 -24.05
N ALA A 208 -27.88 -8.64 -22.87
CA ALA A 208 -26.81 -7.98 -22.17
C ALA A 208 -25.71 -8.95 -21.68
N ALA A 209 -26.08 -10.20 -21.35
CA ALA A 209 -25.11 -11.20 -20.90
C ALA A 209 -24.18 -11.67 -22.04
N VAL A 210 -24.69 -11.77 -23.27
CA VAL A 210 -23.89 -12.06 -24.46
C VAL A 210 -22.90 -10.93 -24.73
N GLU A 211 -23.33 -9.67 -24.57
CA GLU A 211 -22.41 -8.55 -24.70
C GLU A 211 -21.26 -8.63 -23.69
N ILE A 212 -21.53 -8.90 -22.41
CA ILE A 212 -20.47 -9.06 -21.40
C ILE A 212 -19.54 -10.22 -21.74
N ALA A 213 -20.06 -11.32 -22.35
CA ALA A 213 -19.20 -12.41 -22.82
C ALA A 213 -18.24 -11.98 -23.94
N HIS A 214 -18.72 -11.19 -24.92
CA HIS A 214 -17.85 -10.62 -25.95
C HIS A 214 -16.79 -9.69 -25.37
N GLN A 215 -17.16 -8.81 -24.46
CA GLN A 215 -16.23 -7.91 -23.80
C GLN A 215 -15.19 -8.67 -22.96
N THR A 216 -15.57 -9.78 -22.30
CA THR A 216 -14.64 -10.66 -21.57
C THR A 216 -13.59 -11.26 -22.50
N ILE A 217 -13.99 -11.67 -23.71
CA ILE A 217 -13.07 -12.18 -24.74
C ILE A 217 -12.14 -11.05 -25.24
N ALA A 218 -12.66 -9.85 -25.46
CA ALA A 218 -11.85 -8.71 -25.88
C ALA A 218 -10.79 -8.34 -24.82
N ILE A 219 -11.16 -8.39 -23.53
CA ILE A 219 -10.21 -8.17 -22.43
C ILE A 219 -9.13 -9.25 -22.39
N GLN A 220 -9.47 -10.52 -22.65
CA GLN A 220 -8.47 -11.58 -22.74
C GLN A 220 -7.52 -11.35 -23.93
N GLN A 221 -8.02 -10.94 -25.08
CA GLN A 221 -7.21 -10.62 -26.26
C GLN A 221 -6.28 -9.43 -25.99
N PHE A 222 -6.74 -8.44 -25.23
CA PHE A 222 -5.86 -7.36 -24.77
C PHE A 222 -4.68 -7.87 -23.96
N ASN A 223 -4.91 -8.80 -23.02
CA ASN A 223 -3.82 -9.42 -22.25
C ASN A 223 -2.78 -10.12 -23.15
N ASP A 224 -3.25 -10.85 -24.16
CA ASP A 224 -2.38 -11.58 -25.09
C ASP A 224 -1.49 -10.63 -25.91
N GLN A 225 -1.95 -9.40 -26.13
CA GLN A 225 -1.23 -8.36 -26.87
C GLN A 225 -0.36 -7.45 -25.99
N ALA A 226 -0.65 -7.35 -24.69
CA ALA A 226 0.02 -6.42 -23.77
C ALA A 226 1.49 -6.78 -23.46
N GLY A 227 2.00 -7.91 -23.95
CA GLY A 227 3.41 -8.28 -23.83
C GLY A 227 3.94 -8.36 -22.39
N GLY A 228 3.05 -8.52 -21.40
CA GLY A 228 3.40 -8.59 -19.97
C GLY A 228 3.51 -7.24 -19.26
N GLY A 229 3.33 -6.11 -19.95
CA GLY A 229 3.33 -4.76 -19.34
C GLY A 229 2.07 -4.45 -18.55
N ALA A 230 0.94 -5.06 -18.92
CA ALA A 230 -0.32 -4.94 -18.21
C ALA A 230 -1.05 -6.28 -18.18
N SER A 231 -1.96 -6.41 -17.23
CA SER A 231 -2.93 -7.52 -17.20
C SER A 231 -4.29 -7.02 -16.72
N ALA A 232 -5.37 -7.52 -17.35
CA ALA A 232 -6.74 -7.22 -16.99
C ALA A 232 -7.51 -8.54 -16.89
N HIS A 233 -8.12 -8.79 -15.74
CA HIS A 233 -8.84 -10.03 -15.48
C HIS A 233 -10.27 -9.74 -15.08
N VAL A 234 -11.23 -10.29 -15.82
CA VAL A 234 -12.64 -10.28 -15.40
C VAL A 234 -12.76 -11.22 -14.21
N THR A 235 -13.03 -10.65 -13.03
CA THR A 235 -13.06 -11.40 -11.76
C THR A 235 -14.48 -11.70 -11.28
N VAL A 236 -15.47 -10.93 -11.73
CA VAL A 236 -16.88 -11.14 -11.41
C VAL A 236 -17.73 -10.91 -12.66
N ILE A 237 -18.67 -11.82 -12.93
CA ILE A 237 -19.72 -11.65 -13.95
C ILE A 237 -21.06 -11.90 -13.28
N ARG A 238 -22.04 -11.03 -13.56
CA ARG A 238 -23.43 -11.18 -13.13
C ARG A 238 -24.35 -10.80 -14.28
N GLY A 239 -25.43 -11.56 -14.51
CA GLY A 239 -26.42 -11.25 -15.53
C GLY A 239 -27.45 -12.36 -15.65
N GLY A 240 -28.71 -11.98 -15.81
CA GLY A 240 -29.86 -12.86 -15.91
C GLY A 240 -30.32 -13.41 -14.56
N GLU A 241 -31.64 -13.57 -14.41
CA GLU A 241 -32.27 -14.12 -13.20
C GLU A 241 -33.09 -15.39 -13.49
N LYS A 242 -33.62 -15.55 -14.72
CA LYS A 242 -34.50 -16.63 -15.14
C LYS A 242 -34.04 -17.25 -16.44
N THR A 243 -34.12 -18.56 -16.54
CA THR A 243 -33.62 -19.34 -17.67
C THR A 243 -34.42 -19.14 -18.97
N ASN A 244 -35.64 -18.62 -18.89
CA ASN A 244 -36.55 -18.40 -20.04
C ASN A 244 -36.69 -16.91 -20.43
N ILE A 245 -35.84 -16.02 -19.86
CA ILE A 245 -35.85 -14.58 -20.18
C ILE A 245 -34.46 -14.19 -20.69
N ILE A 246 -34.40 -13.51 -21.83
CA ILE A 246 -33.20 -12.84 -22.33
C ILE A 246 -32.88 -11.70 -21.36
N PRO A 247 -31.68 -11.67 -20.75
CA PRO A 247 -31.35 -10.65 -19.76
C PRO A 247 -31.10 -9.29 -20.41
N ASP A 248 -31.73 -8.27 -19.85
CA ASP A 248 -31.57 -6.87 -20.24
C ASP A 248 -30.48 -6.16 -19.43
N GLU A 249 -29.99 -6.76 -18.36
CA GLU A 249 -28.87 -6.22 -17.60
C GLU A 249 -27.80 -7.30 -17.33
N ALA A 250 -26.54 -6.91 -17.51
CA ALA A 250 -25.40 -7.71 -17.10
C ALA A 250 -24.22 -6.80 -16.71
N ARG A 251 -23.38 -7.29 -15.82
CA ARG A 251 -22.24 -6.56 -15.27
C ARG A 251 -21.00 -7.45 -15.18
N ALA A 252 -19.83 -6.86 -15.47
CA ALA A 252 -18.54 -7.46 -15.15
C ALA A 252 -17.68 -6.52 -14.29
N SER A 253 -16.89 -7.09 -13.39
CA SER A 253 -15.82 -6.39 -12.67
C SER A 253 -14.47 -6.92 -13.13
N VAL A 254 -13.53 -6.01 -13.33
CA VAL A 254 -12.20 -6.30 -13.87
C VAL A 254 -11.13 -5.78 -12.92
N ASP A 255 -10.21 -6.64 -12.50
CA ASP A 255 -8.95 -6.24 -11.85
C ASP A 255 -7.91 -5.94 -12.93
N VAL A 256 -7.18 -4.85 -12.76
CA VAL A 256 -6.14 -4.42 -13.69
C VAL A 256 -4.83 -4.24 -12.93
N ARG A 257 -3.73 -4.76 -13.51
CA ARG A 257 -2.37 -4.54 -13.03
C ARG A 257 -1.51 -3.98 -14.15
N VAL A 258 -0.66 -2.99 -13.83
CA VAL A 258 0.24 -2.36 -14.78
C VAL A 258 1.67 -2.39 -14.22
N VAL A 259 2.66 -2.66 -15.08
CA VAL A 259 4.06 -2.81 -14.65
C VAL A 259 4.80 -1.49 -14.73
N ARG A 260 4.50 -0.67 -15.75
CA ARG A 260 5.18 0.60 -16.03
C ARG A 260 4.19 1.74 -16.14
N ASN A 261 4.64 2.94 -15.83
CA ASN A 261 3.83 4.16 -16.02
C ASN A 261 3.42 4.35 -17.48
N SER A 262 4.28 3.95 -18.44
CA SER A 262 3.98 3.96 -19.87
C SER A 262 2.83 3.04 -20.28
N ASP A 263 2.52 2.02 -19.47
CA ASP A 263 1.46 1.05 -19.75
C ASP A 263 0.07 1.54 -19.28
N VAL A 264 0.01 2.59 -18.46
CA VAL A 264 -1.24 3.12 -17.90
C VAL A 264 -2.15 3.69 -19.00
N ALA A 265 -1.64 4.61 -19.83
CA ALA A 265 -2.44 5.25 -20.87
C ALA A 265 -2.98 4.26 -21.91
N PRO A 266 -2.23 3.25 -22.40
CA PRO A 266 -2.77 2.19 -23.26
C PRO A 266 -3.93 1.41 -22.62
N VAL A 267 -3.82 1.07 -21.33
CA VAL A 267 -4.89 0.37 -20.59
C VAL A 267 -6.14 1.23 -20.52
N GLU A 268 -6.00 2.49 -20.09
CA GLU A 268 -7.14 3.40 -20.00
C GLU A 268 -7.82 3.62 -21.36
N ALA A 269 -7.05 3.82 -22.43
CA ALA A 269 -7.55 3.96 -23.78
C ALA A 269 -8.33 2.72 -24.25
N PHE A 270 -7.84 1.51 -23.93
CA PHE A 270 -8.55 0.27 -24.23
C PHE A 270 -9.93 0.24 -23.56
N PHE A 271 -10.00 0.44 -22.23
CA PHE A 271 -11.27 0.39 -21.52
C PHE A 271 -12.25 1.52 -21.97
N GLN A 272 -11.73 2.71 -22.24
CA GLN A 272 -12.52 3.82 -22.77
C GLN A 272 -13.08 3.56 -24.16
N SER A 273 -12.44 2.71 -24.95
CA SER A 273 -12.89 2.36 -26.30
C SER A 273 -14.05 1.35 -26.32
N LEU A 274 -14.19 0.50 -25.30
CA LEU A 274 -15.15 -0.61 -25.28
C LEU A 274 -16.61 -0.18 -25.54
N PRO A 275 -17.12 0.95 -25.01
CA PRO A 275 -18.49 1.38 -25.30
C PRO A 275 -18.80 1.63 -26.79
N ALA A 276 -17.79 1.97 -27.59
CA ALA A 276 -17.93 2.15 -29.04
C ALA A 276 -17.84 0.82 -29.82
N HIS A 277 -17.50 -0.28 -29.16
CA HIS A 277 -17.31 -1.60 -29.78
C HIS A 277 -18.25 -2.64 -29.18
N THR A 278 -19.56 -2.34 -29.16
CA THR A 278 -20.58 -3.31 -28.76
C THR A 278 -20.86 -4.30 -29.91
N HIS A 279 -21.13 -5.54 -29.53
CA HIS A 279 -21.34 -6.67 -30.45
C HIS A 279 -22.82 -7.03 -30.63
N VAL A 280 -23.63 -6.80 -29.58
CA VAL A 280 -25.06 -7.15 -29.60
C VAL A 280 -25.88 -5.93 -29.98
N PRO A 281 -26.58 -5.95 -31.17
CA PRO A 281 -27.47 -4.84 -31.56
C PRO A 281 -28.50 -4.53 -30.48
N GLY A 282 -28.66 -3.27 -30.13
CA GLY A 282 -29.63 -2.82 -29.11
C GLY A 282 -29.10 -2.87 -27.68
N VAL A 283 -27.88 -3.32 -27.47
CA VAL A 283 -27.21 -3.22 -26.16
C VAL A 283 -26.38 -1.93 -26.11
N THR A 284 -26.45 -1.26 -24.98
CA THR A 284 -25.54 -0.16 -24.62
C THR A 284 -24.56 -0.64 -23.54
N LEU A 285 -23.26 -0.29 -23.67
CA LEU A 285 -22.23 -0.59 -22.73
C LEU A 285 -21.74 0.70 -22.05
N THR A 286 -21.63 0.69 -20.74
CA THR A 286 -20.95 1.72 -19.99
C THR A 286 -19.77 1.13 -19.23
N VAL A 287 -18.65 1.84 -19.23
CA VAL A 287 -17.43 1.45 -18.51
C VAL A 287 -17.09 2.54 -17.51
N SER A 288 -16.80 2.15 -16.29
CA SER A 288 -16.35 3.05 -15.22
C SER A 288 -15.20 2.43 -14.47
N GLY A 289 -14.28 3.24 -13.99
CA GLY A 289 -13.08 2.81 -13.29
C GLY A 289 -11.84 3.50 -13.84
N ALA A 290 -10.68 3.16 -13.27
CA ALA A 290 -9.38 3.69 -13.65
C ALA A 290 -8.25 2.81 -13.10
N VAL A 291 -7.02 3.08 -13.54
CA VAL A 291 -5.81 2.70 -12.81
C VAL A 291 -5.68 3.65 -11.63
N SER A 292 -6.12 3.23 -10.45
CA SER A 292 -6.21 4.07 -9.25
C SER A 292 -4.88 4.25 -8.53
N ARG A 293 -4.00 3.25 -8.57
CA ARG A 293 -2.61 3.32 -8.08
C ARG A 293 -1.64 3.18 -9.26
N PRO A 294 -0.79 4.20 -9.53
CA PRO A 294 0.23 4.09 -10.57
C PRO A 294 1.27 3.04 -10.20
N PRO A 295 2.08 2.52 -11.15
CA PRO A 295 3.24 1.70 -10.81
C PRO A 295 4.28 2.46 -9.99
N MET A 296 4.97 1.74 -9.10
CA MET A 296 6.22 2.19 -8.48
C MET A 296 7.37 1.65 -9.32
N GLU A 297 8.11 2.55 -9.96
CA GLU A 297 9.27 2.22 -10.79
C GLU A 297 10.52 2.87 -10.22
N PRO A 298 11.63 2.13 -10.06
CA PRO A 298 12.87 2.73 -9.59
C PRO A 298 13.44 3.67 -10.66
N ASP A 299 13.58 4.94 -10.33
CA ASP A 299 14.30 5.93 -11.10
C ASP A 299 15.78 6.01 -10.66
N GLU A 300 16.56 6.88 -11.30
CA GLU A 300 17.96 7.08 -10.94
C GLU A 300 18.14 7.51 -9.47
N GLY A 301 17.27 8.37 -8.96
CA GLY A 301 17.30 8.81 -7.57
C GLY A 301 17.03 7.67 -6.58
N THR A 302 16.08 6.79 -6.91
CA THR A 302 15.79 5.56 -6.15
C THR A 302 16.98 4.60 -6.15
N LEU A 303 17.65 4.42 -7.31
CA LEU A 303 18.84 3.56 -7.41
C LEU A 303 20.04 4.12 -6.65
N GLN A 304 20.25 5.44 -6.67
CA GLN A 304 21.28 6.10 -5.84
C GLN A 304 20.99 5.92 -4.35
N LEU A 305 19.73 6.08 -3.94
CA LEU A 305 19.30 5.83 -2.56
C LEU A 305 19.50 4.36 -2.17
N TRP A 306 19.16 3.40 -3.05
CA TRP A 306 19.40 1.99 -2.82
C TRP A 306 20.87 1.67 -2.63
N HIS A 307 21.75 2.24 -3.45
CA HIS A 307 23.20 2.06 -3.29
C HIS A 307 23.71 2.54 -1.93
N LEU A 308 23.10 3.57 -1.34
CA LEU A 308 23.41 4.01 0.02
C LEU A 308 23.01 2.92 1.04
N PHE A 309 21.85 2.27 0.88
CA PHE A 309 21.44 1.14 1.71
C PHE A 309 22.40 -0.04 1.60
N GLU A 310 22.81 -0.43 0.38
CA GLU A 310 23.80 -1.50 0.16
C GLU A 310 25.12 -1.19 0.85
N THR A 311 25.61 0.04 0.73
CA THR A 311 26.85 0.47 1.36
C THR A 311 26.78 0.35 2.88
N ARG A 312 25.70 0.86 3.49
CA ARG A 312 25.53 0.78 4.96
C ARG A 312 25.32 -0.65 5.44
N ALA A 313 24.58 -1.46 4.71
CA ALA A 313 24.39 -2.87 5.03
C ALA A 313 25.71 -3.66 4.98
N ALA A 314 26.53 -3.44 3.95
CA ALA A 314 27.84 -4.07 3.81
C ALA A 314 28.77 -3.74 4.99
N GLU A 315 28.79 -2.47 5.46
CA GLU A 315 29.56 -2.06 6.64
C GLU A 315 29.10 -2.74 7.95
N MET A 316 27.81 -3.12 8.00
CA MET A 316 27.22 -3.86 9.12
C MET A 316 27.40 -5.37 8.99
N GLY A 317 27.92 -5.87 7.87
CA GLY A 317 27.95 -7.30 7.55
C GLY A 317 26.56 -7.89 7.27
N LEU A 318 25.56 -7.05 6.96
CA LEU A 318 24.21 -7.45 6.62
C LEU A 318 24.09 -7.64 5.10
N VAL A 319 23.57 -8.79 4.69
CA VAL A 319 23.24 -9.03 3.27
C VAL A 319 21.81 -8.57 3.04
N ILE A 320 21.62 -7.65 2.11
CA ILE A 320 20.33 -7.17 1.66
C ILE A 320 20.17 -7.37 0.15
N ASP A 321 18.94 -7.40 -0.31
CA ASP A 321 18.59 -7.49 -1.73
C ASP A 321 17.30 -6.71 -1.98
N HIS A 322 16.90 -6.56 -3.24
CA HIS A 322 15.64 -5.95 -3.59
C HIS A 322 14.84 -6.78 -4.59
N ILE A 323 13.54 -6.58 -4.62
CA ILE A 323 12.63 -7.30 -5.49
C ILE A 323 11.60 -6.36 -6.13
N ALA A 324 11.00 -6.87 -7.21
CA ALA A 324 9.73 -6.40 -7.75
C ALA A 324 8.58 -7.24 -7.19
N THR A 325 7.44 -6.61 -6.88
CA THR A 325 6.24 -7.30 -6.37
C THR A 325 4.98 -6.93 -7.13
N GLY A 326 3.99 -7.82 -7.11
CA GLY A 326 2.70 -7.61 -7.75
C GLY A 326 1.69 -6.80 -6.92
N GLY A 327 1.91 -6.67 -5.60
CA GLY A 327 1.05 -5.87 -4.71
C GLY A 327 1.42 -4.39 -4.74
N CYS A 328 0.40 -3.53 -4.64
CA CYS A 328 0.60 -2.09 -4.49
C CYS A 328 0.87 -1.72 -3.02
N SER A 329 1.33 -0.50 -2.79
CA SER A 329 1.35 0.20 -1.50
C SER A 329 1.18 1.71 -1.73
N ASP A 330 1.15 2.49 -0.67
CA ASP A 330 1.13 3.95 -0.79
C ASP A 330 2.45 4.53 -1.32
N GLY A 331 3.53 3.77 -1.28
CA GLY A 331 4.79 4.10 -1.95
C GLY A 331 4.64 4.32 -3.46
N ASN A 332 3.66 3.68 -4.09
CA ASN A 332 3.34 3.88 -5.49
C ASN A 332 3.00 5.35 -5.80
N PHE A 333 2.30 6.06 -4.90
CA PHE A 333 1.95 7.46 -5.11
C PHE A 333 3.18 8.37 -5.07
N ALA A 334 4.06 8.15 -4.11
CA ALA A 334 5.29 8.93 -3.97
C ALA A 334 6.24 8.73 -5.16
N SER A 335 6.46 7.46 -5.54
CA SER A 335 7.31 7.11 -6.69
C SER A 335 6.77 7.70 -8.00
N ALA A 336 5.45 7.68 -8.22
CA ALA A 336 4.84 8.27 -9.41
C ALA A 336 5.01 9.79 -9.52
N LEU A 337 5.33 10.46 -8.44
CA LEU A 337 5.69 11.89 -8.41
C LEU A 337 7.17 12.15 -8.70
N GLY A 338 7.96 11.11 -8.95
CA GLY A 338 9.41 11.19 -9.16
C GLY A 338 10.19 11.39 -7.86
N VAL A 339 9.61 11.06 -6.70
CA VAL A 339 10.32 11.12 -5.43
C VAL A 339 11.03 9.79 -5.19
N PRO A 340 12.35 9.76 -4.97
CA PRO A 340 13.09 8.55 -4.64
C PRO A 340 12.45 7.79 -3.50
N THR A 341 11.96 6.58 -3.76
CA THR A 341 11.14 5.80 -2.82
C THR A 341 11.69 4.39 -2.68
N ILE A 342 11.92 3.96 -1.44
CA ILE A 342 12.22 2.56 -1.12
C ILE A 342 11.16 2.07 -0.14
N ASP A 343 10.63 0.89 -0.44
CA ASP A 343 9.60 0.24 0.34
C ASP A 343 10.12 -1.05 0.98
N GLY A 344 9.38 -1.61 1.96
CA GLY A 344 9.83 -2.77 2.72
C GLY A 344 10.74 -2.42 3.90
N MET A 345 10.56 -1.22 4.48
CA MET A 345 11.32 -0.78 5.65
C MET A 345 10.87 -1.43 6.96
N GLY A 346 9.76 -2.14 6.98
CA GLY A 346 9.25 -2.85 8.15
C GLY A 346 10.05 -4.10 8.52
N LEU A 347 9.53 -4.88 9.45
CA LEU A 347 10.15 -6.13 9.87
C LEU A 347 10.11 -7.17 8.74
N VAL A 348 11.10 -8.07 8.75
CA VAL A 348 11.03 -9.28 7.93
C VAL A 348 9.90 -10.15 8.44
N GLY A 349 9.02 -10.56 7.53
CA GLY A 349 7.86 -11.36 7.88
C GLY A 349 7.18 -11.95 6.66
N GLY A 350 5.99 -12.45 6.86
CA GLY A 350 5.22 -13.06 5.80
C GLY A 350 3.77 -13.35 6.18
N ASN A 351 3.06 -13.91 5.19
CA ASN A 351 1.65 -14.29 5.33
C ASN A 351 0.72 -13.11 5.66
N ALA A 352 1.09 -11.88 5.24
CA ALA A 352 0.21 -10.71 5.34
C ALA A 352 -1.21 -11.06 4.83
N HIS A 353 -2.26 -10.51 5.48
CA HIS A 353 -3.67 -10.79 5.21
C HIS A 353 -4.14 -12.23 5.55
N ARG A 354 -3.31 -13.02 6.20
CA ARG A 354 -3.64 -14.40 6.60
C ARG A 354 -3.67 -14.54 8.12
N HIS A 355 -4.36 -15.56 8.60
CA HIS A 355 -4.44 -15.85 10.04
C HIS A 355 -3.11 -16.32 10.65
N ASP A 356 -2.16 -16.76 9.83
CA ASP A 356 -0.81 -17.17 10.21
C ASP A 356 0.25 -16.10 9.87
N GLU A 357 -0.15 -14.84 9.83
CA GLU A 357 0.71 -13.67 9.68
C GLU A 357 1.77 -13.61 10.80
N TYR A 358 3.02 -13.34 10.43
CA TYR A 358 4.14 -13.33 11.37
C TYR A 358 5.24 -12.34 11.00
N VAL A 359 6.04 -11.96 12.00
CA VAL A 359 7.33 -11.29 11.81
C VAL A 359 8.46 -12.08 12.46
N GLU A 360 9.66 -11.96 11.91
CA GLU A 360 10.91 -12.54 12.43
C GLU A 360 11.56 -11.57 13.43
N LEU A 361 11.59 -11.91 14.70
CA LEU A 361 12.12 -11.04 15.76
C LEU A 361 13.62 -10.75 15.59
N GLY A 362 14.37 -11.68 14.98
CA GLY A 362 15.76 -11.47 14.64
C GLY A 362 16.00 -10.32 13.63
N SER A 363 14.96 -9.83 12.94
CA SER A 363 15.05 -8.72 12.00
C SER A 363 14.95 -7.34 12.66
N VAL A 364 14.51 -7.23 13.92
CA VAL A 364 14.25 -5.95 14.60
C VAL A 364 15.51 -5.09 14.65
N VAL A 365 16.59 -5.62 15.24
CA VAL A 365 17.84 -4.87 15.41
C VAL A 365 18.49 -4.50 14.09
N PRO A 366 18.70 -5.45 13.14
CA PRO A 366 19.31 -5.12 11.86
C PRO A 366 18.52 -4.07 11.07
N GLN A 367 17.17 -4.15 11.08
CA GLN A 367 16.33 -3.24 10.32
C GLN A 367 16.42 -1.82 10.86
N ILE A 368 16.23 -1.64 12.17
CA ILE A 368 16.34 -0.32 12.82
C ILE A 368 17.75 0.24 12.62
N GLN A 369 18.79 -0.59 12.82
CA GLN A 369 20.17 -0.16 12.69
C GLN A 369 20.52 0.30 11.28
N LEU A 370 20.07 -0.43 10.25
CA LEU A 370 20.32 -0.09 8.85
C LEU A 370 19.67 1.25 8.48
N ILE A 371 18.37 1.39 8.75
CA ILE A 371 17.62 2.60 8.39
C ILE A 371 18.18 3.83 9.14
N ALA A 372 18.46 3.71 10.45
CA ALA A 372 19.09 4.78 11.22
C ALA A 372 20.49 5.14 10.69
N SER A 373 21.28 4.16 10.23
CA SER A 373 22.59 4.40 9.62
C SER A 373 22.48 5.17 8.31
N VAL A 374 21.53 4.81 7.46
CA VAL A 374 21.22 5.55 6.22
C VAL A 374 20.80 6.99 6.53
N CYS A 375 19.88 7.20 7.47
CA CYS A 375 19.46 8.53 7.90
C CYS A 375 20.64 9.39 8.40
N LYS A 376 21.58 8.81 9.16
CA LYS A 376 22.80 9.51 9.61
C LYS A 376 23.69 9.94 8.46
N THR A 377 23.81 9.11 7.43
CA THR A 377 24.60 9.48 6.25
C THR A 377 23.93 10.64 5.48
N ILE A 378 22.61 10.58 5.32
CA ILE A 378 21.84 11.68 4.70
C ILE A 378 22.03 13.00 5.47
N ALA A 379 22.07 12.95 6.82
CA ALA A 379 22.34 14.14 7.64
C ALA A 379 23.75 14.70 7.43
N GLN A 380 24.75 13.85 7.17
CA GLN A 380 26.13 14.24 6.92
C GLN A 380 26.34 14.86 5.53
N GLU A 381 25.61 14.43 4.51
CA GLU A 381 25.67 14.97 3.15
C GLU A 381 25.19 16.43 3.05
N LYS A 382 24.50 16.94 4.07
CA LYS A 382 24.02 18.34 4.15
C LYS A 382 25.07 19.32 4.66
N LYS A 383 26.16 18.85 5.21
CA LYS A 383 27.28 19.66 5.74
C LYS A 383 28.33 19.93 4.67
#